data_d9351491a8fb9c6c580fd7745764d31f
#
_entry.id   d9351491a8fb9c6c580fd7745764d31f
#
_cell.length_a   1.000
_cell.length_b   1.000
_cell.length_c   1.000
_cell.angle_alpha   90.00
_cell.angle_beta   90.00
_cell.angle_gamma   90.00
#
_symmetry.space_group_name_H-M   'P 1'
#
loop_
_entity.id
_entity.type
_entity.pdbx_description
1 polymer ?
#
loop_
_entity_poly.entity_id
_entity_poly.type
_entity_poly.pdbx_seq_one_letter_code
_entity_poly.pdbx_strand_id
1 'polypeptide(L)'
;YEQLVYALSHMKQLKSASTTPSGTIIFAGVTGSGKTTTLKTFIETHPGNGTDAFYSIEDPVEYPLRGVHQIPIQRDLLDRKGSAAKYAEVVAGLMRADPGCVLMGEIRDPATAIAAHQIVETGHMACGTVHAHLISGIVPRLTNEEIGMSRDVLTNPNILTLLVYQALVPKLCPHCKIGGRLYQQGMSDAEHVFELLDTLENRFQLERDLFYFKKQGGCPHCKHRGTAGLSVVAEILTPDRKWLNLIRQGKDYEAMMYYRSKSDGNFRSENMDGKTVFEHTLYKALLGEVDPRHCERFDSFDRFEIMNDADRAETACYT
;
A
#
# COMPACT_ATOMS: atom_id res chain seq x y z
N TYR A 1 11.05 -4.63 7.98
CA TYR A 1 9.69 -4.10 8.19
C TYR A 1 9.61 -3.20 9.43
N GLU A 2 10.27 -3.56 10.54
CA GLU A 2 10.26 -2.74 11.77
C GLU A 2 10.82 -1.33 11.54
N GLN A 3 11.81 -1.17 10.68
CA GLN A 3 12.33 0.15 10.30
C GLN A 3 11.35 0.97 9.44
N LEU A 4 10.45 0.31 8.70
CA LEU A 4 9.41 0.95 7.90
C LEU A 4 8.16 1.31 8.71
N VAL A 5 8.08 0.89 9.98
CA VAL A 5 7.00 1.20 10.92
C VAL A 5 5.61 0.82 10.40
N TYR A 6 5.50 -0.37 9.78
CA TYR A 6 4.20 -0.97 9.46
C TYR A 6 3.48 -1.41 10.74
N ALA A 7 2.16 -1.39 10.73
CA ALA A 7 1.35 -1.97 11.80
C ALA A 7 1.59 -3.49 11.92
N LEU A 8 1.41 -4.05 13.12
CA LEU A 8 1.69 -5.46 13.39
C LEU A 8 0.87 -6.42 12.52
N SER A 9 -0.42 -6.11 12.29
CA SER A 9 -1.28 -6.89 11.39
C SER A 9 -0.77 -6.88 9.94
N HIS A 10 -0.33 -5.74 9.44
CA HIS A 10 0.28 -5.61 8.12
C HIS A 10 1.57 -6.42 7.99
N MET A 11 2.42 -6.40 9.02
CA MET A 11 3.65 -7.22 9.03
C MET A 11 3.34 -8.71 8.99
N LYS A 12 2.27 -9.17 9.67
CA LYS A 12 1.81 -10.57 9.62
C LYS A 12 1.38 -10.96 8.21
N GLN A 13 0.60 -10.11 7.53
CA GLN A 13 0.15 -10.36 6.15
C GLN A 13 1.34 -10.40 5.17
N LEU A 14 2.29 -9.46 5.26
CA LEU A 14 3.51 -9.45 4.45
C LEU A 14 4.37 -10.70 4.67
N LYS A 15 4.56 -11.13 5.92
CA LYS A 15 5.29 -12.36 6.26
C LYS A 15 4.56 -13.60 5.74
N SER A 16 3.24 -13.68 5.88
CA SER A 16 2.45 -14.78 5.33
C SER A 16 2.59 -14.87 3.81
N ALA A 17 2.51 -13.74 3.12
CA ALA A 17 2.66 -13.69 1.67
C ALA A 17 4.05 -14.13 1.20
N SER A 18 5.12 -13.85 1.97
CA SER A 18 6.48 -14.28 1.63
C SER A 18 6.73 -15.79 1.79
N THR A 19 5.79 -16.52 2.36
CA THR A 19 5.88 -17.98 2.50
C THR A 19 4.98 -18.73 1.50
N THR A 20 4.24 -18.02 0.66
CA THR A 20 3.46 -18.66 -0.42
C THR A 20 4.38 -19.08 -1.56
N PRO A 21 4.20 -20.29 -2.12
CA PRO A 21 5.11 -20.80 -3.16
C PRO A 21 4.95 -20.07 -4.49
N SER A 22 3.77 -19.51 -4.78
CA SER A 22 3.46 -18.84 -6.04
C SER A 22 2.42 -17.75 -5.84
N GLY A 23 2.23 -16.91 -6.86
CA GLY A 23 1.23 -15.86 -6.90
C GLY A 23 1.82 -14.48 -7.10
N THR A 24 0.96 -13.49 -7.31
CA THR A 24 1.35 -12.10 -7.55
C THR A 24 1.16 -11.25 -6.30
N ILE A 25 2.21 -10.54 -5.93
CA ILE A 25 2.19 -9.51 -4.88
C ILE A 25 2.32 -8.15 -5.53
N ILE A 26 1.33 -7.28 -5.33
CA ILE A 26 1.28 -5.95 -5.95
C ILE A 26 1.48 -4.87 -4.88
N PHE A 27 2.49 -4.04 -5.08
CA PHE A 27 2.74 -2.84 -4.28
C PHE A 27 2.27 -1.60 -5.05
N ALA A 28 1.28 -0.92 -4.51
CA ALA A 28 0.68 0.26 -5.13
C ALA A 28 0.95 1.54 -4.34
N GLY A 29 0.90 2.66 -5.01
CA GLY A 29 1.01 4.00 -4.44
C GLY A 29 1.55 5.00 -5.45
N VAL A 30 1.43 6.27 -5.13
CA VAL A 30 1.96 7.35 -5.96
C VAL A 30 3.49 7.38 -5.97
N THR A 31 4.08 8.15 -6.87
CA THR A 31 5.54 8.38 -6.88
C THR A 31 5.99 8.92 -5.52
N GLY A 32 7.10 8.38 -4.99
CA GLY A 32 7.62 8.77 -3.68
C GLY A 32 6.87 8.19 -2.48
N SER A 33 5.95 7.23 -2.67
CA SER A 33 5.24 6.56 -1.57
C SER A 33 6.07 5.48 -0.84
N GLY A 34 7.30 5.23 -1.28
CA GLY A 34 8.19 4.26 -0.66
C GLY A 34 8.02 2.81 -1.14
N LYS A 35 7.29 2.56 -2.25
CA LYS A 35 7.06 1.21 -2.82
C LYS A 35 8.37 0.43 -3.00
N THR A 36 9.36 1.05 -3.66
CA THR A 36 10.66 0.43 -3.94
C THR A 36 11.37 0.03 -2.63
N THR A 37 11.32 0.86 -1.59
CA THR A 37 11.90 0.54 -0.28
C THR A 37 11.20 -0.64 0.38
N THR A 38 9.87 -0.69 0.33
CA THR A 38 9.09 -1.80 0.90
C THR A 38 9.36 -3.09 0.14
N LEU A 39 9.33 -3.02 -1.18
CA LEU A 39 9.59 -4.16 -2.06
C LEU A 39 11.03 -4.70 -1.85
N LYS A 40 12.02 -3.80 -1.77
CA LYS A 40 13.39 -4.17 -1.40
C LYS A 40 13.42 -4.92 -0.06
N THR A 41 12.78 -4.36 0.98
CA THR A 41 12.74 -5.01 2.30
C THR A 41 12.02 -6.36 2.23
N PHE A 42 10.92 -6.45 1.48
CA PHE A 42 10.17 -7.69 1.29
C PHE A 42 11.06 -8.78 0.68
N ILE A 43 11.77 -8.46 -0.40
CA ILE A 43 12.65 -9.38 -1.11
C ILE A 43 13.88 -9.76 -0.24
N GLU A 44 14.55 -8.79 0.37
CA GLU A 44 15.75 -9.03 1.19
C GLU A 44 15.47 -9.81 2.47
N THR A 45 14.22 -9.77 2.96
CA THR A 45 13.78 -10.55 4.16
C THR A 45 12.98 -11.78 3.82
N HIS A 46 12.82 -12.10 2.53
CA HIS A 46 12.13 -13.30 2.09
C HIS A 46 12.89 -14.55 2.54
N PRO A 47 12.21 -15.60 3.09
CA PRO A 47 12.88 -16.79 3.58
C PRO A 47 13.78 -17.51 2.55
N GLY A 48 13.36 -17.50 1.27
CA GLY A 48 14.13 -18.09 0.17
C GLY A 48 15.27 -17.22 -0.36
N ASN A 49 15.44 -15.96 0.11
CA ASN A 49 16.53 -15.12 -0.37
C ASN A 49 17.88 -15.67 0.11
N GLY A 50 18.75 -16.00 -0.84
CA GLY A 50 20.06 -16.62 -0.59
C GLY A 50 20.06 -18.15 -0.70
N THR A 51 18.89 -18.81 -0.82
CA THR A 51 18.75 -20.24 -1.14
C THR A 51 18.18 -20.47 -2.51
N ASP A 52 17.19 -19.65 -2.90
CA ASP A 52 16.51 -19.72 -4.18
C ASP A 52 17.02 -18.62 -5.13
N ALA A 53 16.86 -18.82 -6.43
CA ALA A 53 17.28 -17.85 -7.43
C ALA A 53 16.25 -16.73 -7.54
N PHE A 54 16.60 -15.53 -7.10
CA PHE A 54 15.74 -14.33 -7.21
C PHE A 54 16.21 -13.45 -8.36
N TYR A 55 15.27 -12.98 -9.14
CA TYR A 55 15.52 -12.11 -10.29
C TYR A 55 14.71 -10.83 -10.23
N SER A 56 15.23 -9.77 -10.84
CA SER A 56 14.41 -8.58 -11.14
C SER A 56 14.53 -8.20 -12.60
N ILE A 57 13.47 -7.61 -13.13
CA ILE A 57 13.40 -7.02 -14.47
C ILE A 57 13.04 -5.55 -14.28
N GLU A 58 13.97 -4.65 -14.57
CA GLU A 58 13.85 -3.22 -14.24
C GLU A 58 14.21 -2.31 -15.41
N ASP A 59 13.59 -1.14 -15.49
CA ASP A 59 13.78 -0.18 -16.57
C ASP A 59 13.85 1.27 -16.03
N PRO A 60 15.05 1.76 -15.64
CA PRO A 60 16.31 1.05 -15.36
C PRO A 60 16.35 0.44 -13.94
N VAL A 61 17.47 -0.20 -13.61
CA VAL A 61 17.80 -0.58 -12.24
C VAL A 61 18.06 0.68 -11.41
N GLU A 62 17.24 0.92 -10.38
CA GLU A 62 17.36 2.12 -9.53
C GLU A 62 18.32 1.90 -8.34
N TYR A 63 18.23 0.75 -7.67
CA TYR A 63 18.99 0.44 -6.46
C TYR A 63 19.47 -1.01 -6.48
N PRO A 64 20.66 -1.30 -5.91
CA PRO A 64 21.10 -2.68 -5.75
C PRO A 64 20.20 -3.43 -4.75
N LEU A 65 19.78 -4.64 -5.13
CA LEU A 65 19.01 -5.57 -4.32
C LEU A 65 19.90 -6.74 -3.90
N ARG A 66 20.02 -6.96 -2.59
CA ARG A 66 20.84 -8.04 -2.06
C ARG A 66 20.19 -9.39 -2.33
N GLY A 67 20.96 -10.32 -2.92
CA GLY A 67 20.49 -11.67 -3.22
C GLY A 67 19.57 -11.76 -4.45
N VAL A 68 19.58 -10.74 -5.32
CA VAL A 68 18.75 -10.67 -6.52
C VAL A 68 19.63 -10.48 -7.75
N HIS A 69 19.40 -11.28 -8.78
CA HIS A 69 20.00 -11.08 -10.10
C HIS A 69 19.19 -10.02 -10.88
N GLN A 70 19.70 -8.79 -10.93
CA GLN A 70 19.01 -7.66 -11.56
C GLN A 70 19.29 -7.61 -13.05
N ILE A 71 18.23 -7.66 -13.86
CA ILE A 71 18.28 -7.64 -15.32
C ILE A 71 17.74 -6.30 -15.80
N PRO A 72 18.60 -5.39 -16.28
CA PRO A 72 18.14 -4.14 -16.88
C PRO A 72 17.52 -4.40 -18.24
N ILE A 73 16.31 -3.87 -18.49
CA ILE A 73 15.71 -3.80 -19.79
C ILE A 73 15.61 -2.33 -20.20
N GLN A 74 16.29 -1.98 -21.25
CA GLN A 74 16.13 -0.67 -21.85
C GLN A 74 14.99 -0.72 -22.86
N ARG A 75 13.89 -0.01 -22.55
CA ARG A 75 12.74 0.10 -23.44
C ARG A 75 12.92 1.27 -24.38
N ASP A 76 12.56 1.05 -25.64
CA ASP A 76 12.40 2.12 -26.61
C ASP A 76 10.92 2.57 -26.60
N LEU A 77 10.67 3.80 -26.22
CA LEU A 77 9.31 4.37 -26.18
C LEU A 77 8.71 4.52 -27.59
N LEU A 78 9.55 4.56 -28.62
CA LEU A 78 9.14 4.64 -30.02
C LEU A 78 8.89 3.25 -30.63
N ASP A 79 9.54 2.20 -30.09
CA ASP A 79 9.34 0.81 -30.50
C ASP A 79 8.74 -0.04 -29.36
N ARG A 80 7.46 0.12 -29.14
CA ARG A 80 6.70 -0.65 -28.12
C ARG A 80 6.71 -2.16 -28.43
N LYS A 81 6.66 -2.57 -29.70
CA LYS A 81 6.63 -3.98 -30.09
C LYS A 81 7.97 -4.66 -29.83
N GLY A 82 9.07 -4.03 -30.22
CA GLY A 82 10.42 -4.54 -29.93
C GLY A 82 10.73 -4.58 -28.45
N SER A 83 10.27 -3.58 -27.69
CA SER A 83 10.37 -3.57 -26.22
C SER A 83 9.58 -4.72 -25.58
N ALA A 84 8.38 -5.01 -26.04
CA ALA A 84 7.57 -6.13 -25.56
C ALA A 84 8.21 -7.48 -25.90
N ALA A 85 8.77 -7.65 -27.09
CA ALA A 85 9.47 -8.86 -27.50
C ALA A 85 10.72 -9.14 -26.64
N LYS A 86 11.52 -8.12 -26.35
CA LYS A 86 12.68 -8.23 -25.44
C LYS A 86 12.24 -8.66 -24.03
N TYR A 87 11.14 -8.09 -23.52
CA TYR A 87 10.62 -8.44 -22.22
C TYR A 87 10.19 -9.91 -22.17
N ALA A 88 9.44 -10.37 -23.18
CA ALA A 88 9.00 -11.75 -23.30
C ALA A 88 10.18 -12.74 -23.41
N GLU A 89 11.24 -12.39 -24.14
CA GLU A 89 12.45 -13.21 -24.26
C GLU A 89 13.15 -13.38 -22.91
N VAL A 90 13.31 -12.30 -22.14
CA VAL A 90 13.89 -12.33 -20.79
C VAL A 90 13.05 -13.22 -19.87
N VAL A 91 11.72 -13.06 -19.86
CA VAL A 91 10.82 -13.87 -19.03
C VAL A 91 10.91 -15.35 -19.42
N ALA A 92 10.91 -15.68 -20.73
CA ALA A 92 11.06 -17.05 -21.20
C ALA A 92 12.41 -17.68 -20.78
N GLY A 93 13.47 -16.87 -20.71
CA GLY A 93 14.77 -17.30 -20.17
C GLY A 93 14.72 -17.57 -18.67
N LEU A 94 14.07 -16.69 -17.90
CA LEU A 94 13.93 -16.83 -16.45
C LEU A 94 13.14 -18.07 -16.06
N MET A 95 12.09 -18.42 -16.78
CA MET A 95 11.28 -19.62 -16.48
C MET A 95 12.07 -20.92 -16.59
N ARG A 96 13.19 -20.92 -17.33
CA ARG A 96 14.12 -22.08 -17.41
C ARG A 96 15.15 -22.12 -16.27
N ALA A 97 15.26 -21.02 -15.53
CA ALA A 97 16.20 -20.89 -14.42
C ALA A 97 15.57 -21.22 -13.06
N ASP A 98 14.34 -21.72 -13.04
CA ASP A 98 13.56 -22.09 -11.84
C ASP A 98 13.60 -20.98 -10.77
N PRO A 99 13.03 -19.79 -11.05
CA PRO A 99 13.12 -18.64 -10.15
C PRO A 99 12.23 -18.82 -8.92
N GLY A 100 12.76 -18.66 -7.71
CA GLY A 100 11.93 -18.58 -6.50
C GLY A 100 11.02 -17.34 -6.48
N CYS A 101 11.52 -16.21 -7.01
CA CYS A 101 10.74 -14.98 -7.14
C CYS A 101 11.26 -14.13 -8.29
N VAL A 102 10.34 -13.53 -9.07
CA VAL A 102 10.67 -12.55 -10.10
C VAL A 102 10.04 -11.21 -9.73
N LEU A 103 10.91 -10.22 -9.51
CA LEU A 103 10.54 -8.85 -9.28
C LEU A 103 10.35 -8.12 -10.61
N MET A 104 9.22 -7.49 -10.78
CA MET A 104 8.93 -6.61 -11.90
C MET A 104 8.94 -5.17 -11.42
N GLY A 105 9.81 -4.31 -11.96
CA GLY A 105 9.93 -2.93 -11.52
C GLY A 105 8.59 -2.21 -11.51
N GLU A 106 7.86 -2.27 -12.63
CA GLU A 106 6.52 -1.69 -12.74
C GLU A 106 5.64 -2.46 -13.75
N ILE A 107 4.40 -2.77 -13.36
CA ILE A 107 3.37 -3.30 -14.26
C ILE A 107 2.58 -2.11 -14.81
N ARG A 108 2.89 -1.70 -16.03
CA ARG A 108 2.32 -0.50 -16.64
C ARG A 108 1.79 -0.67 -18.07
N ASP A 109 2.00 -1.83 -18.66
CA ASP A 109 1.64 -2.15 -20.04
C ASP A 109 1.29 -3.64 -20.21
N PRO A 110 0.70 -4.06 -21.34
CA PRO A 110 0.33 -5.44 -21.59
C PRO A 110 1.49 -6.43 -21.53
N ALA A 111 2.69 -6.02 -21.92
CA ALA A 111 3.85 -6.92 -21.90
C ALA A 111 4.24 -7.30 -20.47
N THR A 112 4.28 -6.33 -19.57
CA THR A 112 4.56 -6.58 -18.15
C THR A 112 3.44 -7.33 -17.46
N ALA A 113 2.19 -7.09 -17.84
CA ALA A 113 1.02 -7.80 -17.34
C ALA A 113 1.03 -9.29 -17.74
N ILE A 114 1.29 -9.58 -19.02
CA ILE A 114 1.43 -10.95 -19.54
C ILE A 114 2.58 -11.67 -18.84
N ALA A 115 3.72 -11.01 -18.69
CA ALA A 115 4.87 -11.57 -18.00
C ALA A 115 4.57 -11.95 -16.54
N ALA A 116 3.93 -11.07 -15.78
CA ALA A 116 3.51 -11.37 -14.41
C ALA A 116 2.60 -12.61 -14.35
N HIS A 117 1.66 -12.70 -15.28
CA HIS A 117 0.76 -13.84 -15.37
C HIS A 117 1.52 -15.14 -15.70
N GLN A 118 2.39 -15.14 -16.72
CA GLN A 118 3.19 -16.31 -17.10
C GLN A 118 4.07 -16.83 -15.98
N ILE A 119 4.71 -15.94 -15.20
CA ILE A 119 5.51 -16.32 -14.05
C ILE A 119 4.66 -17.10 -13.04
N VAL A 120 3.47 -16.63 -12.75
CA VAL A 120 2.59 -17.25 -11.74
C VAL A 120 1.96 -18.53 -12.26
N GLU A 121 1.54 -18.61 -13.54
CA GLU A 121 1.01 -19.84 -14.14
C GLU A 121 2.01 -21.00 -14.14
N THR A 122 3.29 -20.68 -14.19
CA THR A 122 4.36 -21.69 -14.08
C THR A 122 4.74 -22.04 -12.64
N GLY A 123 3.99 -21.54 -11.66
CA GLY A 123 4.14 -21.90 -10.25
C GLY A 123 5.12 -21.04 -9.45
N HIS A 124 5.55 -19.90 -9.99
CA HIS A 124 6.53 -19.02 -9.34
C HIS A 124 5.88 -17.78 -8.72
N MET A 125 6.61 -17.07 -7.86
CA MET A 125 6.17 -15.81 -7.28
C MET A 125 6.54 -14.64 -8.19
N ALA A 126 5.57 -13.76 -8.46
CA ALA A 126 5.79 -12.48 -9.11
C ALA A 126 5.54 -11.34 -8.11
N CYS A 127 6.48 -10.40 -7.99
CA CYS A 127 6.30 -9.17 -7.23
C CYS A 127 6.36 -7.99 -8.19
N GLY A 128 5.44 -7.03 -8.08
CA GLY A 128 5.46 -5.87 -8.96
C GLY A 128 4.92 -4.60 -8.31
N THR A 129 5.21 -3.45 -8.94
CA THR A 129 4.62 -2.19 -8.51
C THR A 129 3.61 -1.68 -9.53
N VAL A 130 2.60 -0.94 -9.05
CA VAL A 130 1.65 -0.21 -9.88
C VAL A 130 1.39 1.18 -9.31
N HIS A 131 0.99 2.12 -10.16
CA HIS A 131 0.51 3.42 -9.71
C HIS A 131 -1.01 3.36 -9.49
N ALA A 132 -1.42 3.42 -8.22
CA ALA A 132 -2.81 3.56 -7.79
C ALA A 132 -2.89 4.49 -6.58
N HIS A 133 -4.07 5.05 -6.32
CA HIS A 133 -4.28 6.02 -5.22
C HIS A 133 -4.84 5.39 -3.95
N LEU A 134 -5.46 4.21 -4.06
CA LEU A 134 -6.03 3.42 -2.96
C LEU A 134 -5.93 1.94 -3.32
N ILE A 135 -6.14 1.06 -2.36
CA ILE A 135 -6.15 -0.40 -2.61
C ILE A 135 -7.25 -0.80 -3.59
N SER A 136 -8.42 -0.16 -3.51
CA SER A 136 -9.53 -0.36 -4.45
C SER A 136 -9.21 0.04 -5.89
N GLY A 137 -8.22 0.91 -6.10
CA GLY A 137 -7.77 1.34 -7.41
C GLY A 137 -6.82 0.36 -8.11
N ILE A 138 -6.32 -0.67 -7.41
CA ILE A 138 -5.32 -1.59 -7.99
C ILE A 138 -5.94 -2.44 -9.11
N VAL A 139 -7.07 -3.08 -8.86
CA VAL A 139 -7.75 -3.92 -9.88
C VAL A 139 -8.20 -3.09 -11.09
N PRO A 140 -8.92 -1.97 -10.93
CA PRO A 140 -9.24 -1.10 -12.05
C PRO A 140 -8.01 -0.66 -12.87
N ARG A 141 -6.88 -0.38 -12.18
CA ARG A 141 -5.63 -0.01 -12.86
C ARG A 141 -5.06 -1.18 -13.68
N LEU A 142 -5.05 -2.39 -13.15
CA LEU A 142 -4.56 -3.58 -13.84
C LEU A 142 -5.45 -3.99 -15.03
N THR A 143 -6.77 -3.73 -14.93
CA THR A 143 -7.75 -4.14 -15.94
C THR A 143 -8.08 -3.05 -16.97
N ASN A 144 -7.51 -1.85 -16.84
CA ASN A 144 -7.72 -0.80 -17.83
C ASN A 144 -7.10 -1.17 -19.20
N GLU A 145 -7.48 -0.44 -20.24
CA GLU A 145 -7.00 -0.68 -21.62
C GLU A 145 -5.48 -0.55 -21.79
N GLU A 146 -4.80 0.24 -20.93
CA GLU A 146 -3.36 0.44 -21.00
C GLU A 146 -2.57 -0.79 -20.55
N ILE A 147 -3.04 -1.50 -19.51
CA ILE A 147 -2.40 -2.69 -18.94
C ILE A 147 -3.08 -3.96 -19.47
N GLY A 148 -4.40 -3.97 -19.54
CA GLY A 148 -5.19 -4.98 -20.25
C GLY A 148 -5.25 -6.36 -19.58
N MET A 149 -4.99 -6.47 -18.25
CA MET A 149 -5.20 -7.74 -17.55
C MET A 149 -6.69 -8.09 -17.48
N SER A 150 -7.04 -9.33 -17.85
CA SER A 150 -8.42 -9.80 -17.72
C SER A 150 -8.80 -10.00 -16.24
N ARG A 151 -10.03 -9.61 -15.88
CA ARG A 151 -10.59 -9.90 -14.55
C ARG A 151 -10.63 -11.40 -14.26
N ASP A 152 -10.95 -12.22 -15.25
CA ASP A 152 -10.96 -13.67 -15.10
C ASP A 152 -9.59 -14.22 -14.74
N VAL A 153 -8.52 -13.69 -15.36
CA VAL A 153 -7.14 -14.03 -15.05
C VAL A 153 -6.80 -13.60 -13.62
N LEU A 154 -7.03 -12.32 -13.27
CA LEU A 154 -6.71 -11.80 -11.94
C LEU A 154 -7.43 -12.53 -10.80
N THR A 155 -8.65 -12.97 -11.04
CA THR A 155 -9.50 -13.65 -10.05
C THR A 155 -9.40 -15.16 -10.07
N ASN A 156 -8.52 -15.71 -10.91
CA ASN A 156 -8.19 -17.13 -10.83
C ASN A 156 -7.52 -17.45 -9.48
N PRO A 157 -7.89 -18.54 -8.80
CA PRO A 157 -7.22 -18.93 -7.56
C PRO A 157 -5.70 -18.97 -7.71
N ASN A 158 -5.01 -18.48 -6.71
CA ASN A 158 -3.54 -18.43 -6.63
C ASN A 158 -2.84 -17.40 -7.55
N ILE A 159 -3.56 -16.58 -8.31
CA ILE A 159 -2.93 -15.50 -9.09
C ILE A 159 -2.63 -14.28 -8.22
N LEU A 160 -3.60 -13.77 -7.47
CA LEU A 160 -3.37 -12.65 -6.54
C LEU A 160 -3.16 -13.18 -5.11
N THR A 161 -1.96 -12.93 -4.57
CA THR A 161 -1.60 -13.33 -3.20
C THR A 161 -1.76 -12.17 -2.22
N LEU A 162 -1.31 -10.98 -2.60
CA LEU A 162 -1.35 -9.80 -1.73
C LEU A 162 -1.44 -8.52 -2.54
N LEU A 163 -2.32 -7.64 -2.11
CA LEU A 163 -2.39 -6.25 -2.59
C LEU A 163 -1.98 -5.32 -1.46
N VAL A 164 -1.05 -4.42 -1.73
CA VAL A 164 -0.54 -3.43 -0.78
C VAL A 164 -0.66 -2.06 -1.42
N TYR A 165 -1.44 -1.18 -0.81
CA TYR A 165 -1.37 0.25 -1.09
C TYR A 165 -0.61 0.94 0.04
N GLN A 166 0.28 1.86 -0.29
CA GLN A 166 1.02 2.61 0.71
C GLN A 166 1.27 4.07 0.32
N ALA A 167 1.36 4.90 1.34
CA ALA A 167 1.78 6.28 1.25
C ALA A 167 2.74 6.63 2.39
N LEU A 168 3.47 7.74 2.22
CA LEU A 168 4.33 8.29 3.25
C LEU A 168 3.73 9.59 3.79
N VAL A 169 3.68 9.70 5.11
CA VAL A 169 3.28 10.91 5.84
C VAL A 169 4.40 11.42 6.72
N PRO A 170 4.59 12.75 6.85
CA PRO A 170 5.62 13.31 7.70
C PRO A 170 5.38 12.98 9.18
N LYS A 171 6.42 12.51 9.89
CA LYS A 171 6.39 12.37 11.34
C LYS A 171 6.52 13.73 12.01
N LEU A 172 5.79 13.95 13.08
CA LEU A 172 5.95 15.10 13.94
C LEU A 172 7.33 15.08 14.64
N CYS A 173 7.91 16.23 14.80
CA CYS A 173 9.11 16.35 15.61
C CYS A 173 8.76 16.10 17.09
N PRO A 174 9.36 15.10 17.77
CA PRO A 174 9.02 14.78 19.15
C PRO A 174 9.37 15.90 20.14
N HIS A 175 10.30 16.79 19.76
CA HIS A 175 10.77 17.89 20.62
C HIS A 175 9.91 19.15 20.55
N CYS A 176 9.10 19.33 19.51
CA CYS A 176 8.36 20.59 19.34
C CYS A 176 6.92 20.45 18.87
N LYS A 177 6.39 19.23 18.74
CA LYS A 177 4.96 19.03 18.43
C LYS A 177 4.09 19.69 19.52
N ILE A 178 2.94 20.23 19.14
CA ILE A 178 2.01 20.94 20.01
C ILE A 178 0.80 20.07 20.27
N GLY A 179 0.46 19.79 21.52
CA GLY A 179 -0.76 19.05 21.90
C GLY A 179 -2.03 19.87 21.60
N GLY A 180 -3.12 19.20 21.26
CA GLY A 180 -4.37 19.83 20.88
C GLY A 180 -4.94 20.82 21.89
N ARG A 181 -4.82 20.54 23.21
CA ARG A 181 -5.19 21.49 24.26
C ARG A 181 -4.31 22.76 24.30
N LEU A 182 -3.08 22.67 23.87
CA LEU A 182 -2.12 23.77 23.89
C LEU A 182 -2.15 24.62 22.64
N TYR A 183 -2.99 24.26 21.67
CA TYR A 183 -3.16 25.05 20.45
C TYR A 183 -3.88 26.35 20.79
N GLN A 184 -3.28 27.49 20.43
CA GLN A 184 -3.74 28.79 20.88
C GLN A 184 -4.42 29.58 19.75
N GLN A 185 -5.43 30.36 20.10
CA GLN A 185 -5.98 31.39 19.19
C GLN A 185 -4.86 32.38 18.82
N GLY A 186 -4.77 32.71 17.52
CA GLY A 186 -3.74 33.59 16.99
C GLY A 186 -2.59 32.88 16.25
N MET A 187 -2.53 31.55 16.27
CA MET A 187 -1.75 30.80 15.29
C MET A 187 -2.44 30.88 13.93
N SER A 188 -1.69 30.95 12.84
CA SER A 188 -2.21 31.20 11.49
C SER A 188 -3.18 30.12 10.97
N ASP A 189 -3.14 28.92 11.57
CA ASP A 189 -3.98 27.77 11.22
C ASP A 189 -4.91 27.34 12.38
N ALA A 190 -5.10 28.19 13.39
CA ALA A 190 -5.85 27.86 14.60
C ALA A 190 -7.31 27.52 14.32
N GLU A 191 -7.99 28.28 13.45
CA GLU A 191 -9.38 28.04 13.08
C GLU A 191 -9.57 26.63 12.52
N HIS A 192 -8.79 26.26 11.52
CA HIS A 192 -8.84 24.92 10.92
C HIS A 192 -8.52 23.80 11.93
N VAL A 193 -7.56 24.03 12.85
CA VAL A 193 -7.24 23.04 13.90
C VAL A 193 -8.39 22.88 14.89
N PHE A 194 -9.07 23.96 15.27
CA PHE A 194 -10.22 23.87 16.17
C PHE A 194 -11.41 23.17 15.53
N GLU A 195 -11.73 23.49 14.28
CA GLU A 195 -12.78 22.78 13.51
C GLU A 195 -12.48 21.28 13.41
N LEU A 196 -11.22 20.94 13.11
CA LEU A 196 -10.79 19.53 13.06
C LEU A 196 -10.91 18.85 14.43
N LEU A 197 -10.49 19.49 15.51
CA LEU A 197 -10.60 18.95 16.87
C LEU A 197 -12.07 18.75 17.27
N ASP A 198 -12.94 19.68 16.94
CA ASP A 198 -14.38 19.57 17.18
C ASP A 198 -15.00 18.41 16.37
N THR A 199 -14.58 18.21 15.12
CA THR A 199 -14.99 17.06 14.29
C THR A 199 -14.51 15.74 14.89
N LEU A 200 -13.24 15.67 15.32
CA LEU A 200 -12.68 14.48 15.97
C LEU A 200 -13.41 14.12 17.26
N GLU A 201 -13.77 15.11 18.08
CA GLU A 201 -14.53 14.86 19.32
C GLU A 201 -16.00 14.48 19.05
N ASN A 202 -16.69 15.24 18.18
CA ASN A 202 -18.13 15.07 18.02
C ASN A 202 -18.50 13.90 17.11
N ARG A 203 -17.74 13.68 16.03
CA ARG A 203 -18.05 12.67 15.02
C ARG A 203 -17.31 11.36 15.25
N PHE A 204 -16.02 11.44 15.60
CA PHE A 204 -15.16 10.26 15.80
C PHE A 204 -15.07 9.83 17.27
N GLN A 205 -15.58 10.63 18.20
CA GLN A 205 -15.54 10.39 19.64
C GLN A 205 -14.11 10.19 20.16
N LEU A 206 -13.20 11.00 19.63
CA LEU A 206 -11.78 10.99 19.96
C LEU A 206 -11.40 12.29 20.67
N GLU A 207 -10.88 12.19 21.89
CA GLU A 207 -10.55 13.34 22.74
C GLU A 207 -9.41 14.17 22.12
N ARG A 208 -9.55 15.50 22.11
CA ARG A 208 -8.55 16.43 21.54
C ARG A 208 -7.16 16.30 22.15
N ASP A 209 -7.07 15.79 23.37
CA ASP A 209 -5.79 15.61 24.09
C ASP A 209 -4.89 14.54 23.47
N LEU A 210 -5.47 13.64 22.71
CA LEU A 210 -4.74 12.55 22.03
C LEU A 210 -3.95 13.04 20.82
N PHE A 211 -4.27 14.24 20.32
CA PHE A 211 -3.71 14.72 19.06
C PHE A 211 -2.58 15.73 19.28
N TYR A 212 -1.62 15.66 18.38
CA TYR A 212 -0.49 16.59 18.32
C TYR A 212 -0.37 17.17 16.92
N PHE A 213 0.00 18.42 16.87
CA PHE A 213 0.11 19.20 15.63
C PHE A 213 1.54 19.65 15.38
N LYS A 214 1.86 19.87 14.12
CA LYS A 214 3.12 20.41 13.69
C LYS A 214 3.28 21.85 14.20
N LYS A 215 4.38 22.11 14.93
CA LYS A 215 4.75 23.49 15.28
C LYS A 215 5.25 24.22 14.04
N GLN A 216 4.65 25.35 13.73
CA GLN A 216 5.16 26.27 12.71
C GLN A 216 6.53 26.81 13.14
N GLY A 217 7.48 26.89 12.17
CA GLY A 217 8.86 27.27 12.46
C GLY A 217 9.67 26.18 13.20
N GLY A 218 9.06 25.09 13.66
CA GLY A 218 9.75 23.96 14.27
C GLY A 218 10.68 24.31 15.44
N CYS A 219 11.79 23.59 15.55
CA CYS A 219 12.85 23.82 16.53
C CYS A 219 14.23 23.43 15.94
N PRO A 220 15.35 23.74 16.61
CA PRO A 220 16.69 23.37 16.12
C PRO A 220 16.87 21.86 15.86
N HIS A 221 16.28 20.97 16.69
CA HIS A 221 16.36 19.51 16.49
C HIS A 221 15.78 19.04 15.15
N CYS A 222 14.72 19.65 14.68
CA CYS A 222 14.13 19.33 13.38
C CYS A 222 14.58 20.28 12.26
N LYS A 223 15.63 21.08 12.48
CA LYS A 223 16.10 22.12 11.55
C LYS A 223 14.94 23.04 11.10
N HIS A 224 14.14 23.47 12.07
CA HIS A 224 13.00 24.37 11.93
C HIS A 224 11.86 23.86 11.01
N ARG A 225 11.81 22.54 10.72
CA ARG A 225 10.76 21.94 9.86
C ARG A 225 9.47 21.57 10.59
N GLY A 226 9.53 21.36 11.91
CA GLY A 226 8.42 20.84 12.73
C GLY A 226 8.14 19.35 12.52
N THR A 227 8.87 18.71 11.59
CA THR A 227 8.75 17.28 11.25
C THR A 227 10.12 16.60 11.27
N ALA A 228 10.15 15.29 11.54
CA ALA A 228 11.37 14.49 11.64
C ALA A 228 11.16 13.09 11.02
N GLY A 229 11.49 12.95 9.73
CA GLY A 229 11.35 11.70 9.01
C GLY A 229 9.94 11.47 8.45
N LEU A 230 9.72 10.25 7.95
CA LEU A 230 8.48 9.82 7.32
C LEU A 230 7.95 8.55 8.01
N SER A 231 6.64 8.36 7.99
CA SER A 231 5.96 7.15 8.46
C SER A 231 5.15 6.55 7.31
N VAL A 232 5.17 5.22 7.19
CA VAL A 232 4.35 4.50 6.23
C VAL A 232 2.92 4.41 6.75
N VAL A 233 1.95 4.72 5.91
CA VAL A 233 0.54 4.38 6.10
C VAL A 233 0.11 3.51 4.93
N ALA A 234 -0.69 2.47 5.19
CA ALA A 234 -0.97 1.45 4.18
C ALA A 234 -2.34 0.82 4.36
N GLU A 235 -2.84 0.26 3.27
CA GLU A 235 -3.93 -0.71 3.22
C GLU A 235 -3.34 -2.00 2.68
N ILE A 236 -3.62 -3.13 3.31
CA ILE A 236 -3.17 -4.44 2.85
C ILE A 236 -4.36 -5.38 2.77
N LEU A 237 -4.47 -6.06 1.64
CA LEU A 237 -5.53 -7.02 1.36
C LEU A 237 -4.93 -8.35 0.91
N THR A 238 -5.24 -9.40 1.64
CA THR A 238 -5.06 -10.79 1.18
C THR A 238 -6.39 -11.23 0.54
N PRO A 239 -6.44 -11.40 -0.79
CA PRO A 239 -7.67 -11.79 -1.49
C PRO A 239 -8.17 -13.16 -1.03
N ASP A 240 -9.44 -13.24 -0.63
CA ASP A 240 -10.14 -14.50 -0.38
C ASP A 240 -11.14 -14.81 -1.51
N ARG A 241 -11.72 -16.00 -1.47
CA ARG A 241 -12.66 -16.46 -2.52
C ARG A 241 -13.83 -15.50 -2.71
N LYS A 242 -14.33 -14.91 -1.64
CA LYS A 242 -15.49 -14.02 -1.71
C LYS A 242 -15.10 -12.71 -2.37
N TRP A 243 -14.01 -12.10 -1.97
CA TRP A 243 -13.49 -10.91 -2.59
C TRP A 243 -13.19 -11.12 -4.09
N LEU A 244 -12.50 -12.23 -4.43
CA LEU A 244 -12.20 -12.58 -5.82
C LEU A 244 -13.48 -12.77 -6.66
N ASN A 245 -14.55 -13.38 -6.11
CA ASN A 245 -15.82 -13.56 -6.79
C ASN A 245 -16.51 -12.21 -7.07
N LEU A 246 -16.53 -11.29 -6.12
CA LEU A 246 -17.05 -9.93 -6.29
C LEU A 246 -16.29 -9.18 -7.41
N ILE A 247 -14.96 -9.24 -7.40
CA ILE A 247 -14.13 -8.65 -8.46
C ILE A 247 -14.42 -9.26 -9.83
N ARG A 248 -14.57 -10.59 -9.91
CA ARG A 248 -14.91 -11.29 -11.17
C ARG A 248 -16.23 -10.81 -11.75
N GLN A 249 -17.21 -10.54 -10.89
CA GLN A 249 -18.53 -10.04 -11.29
C GLN A 249 -18.54 -8.55 -11.62
N GLY A 250 -17.41 -7.83 -11.49
CA GLY A 250 -17.36 -6.37 -11.68
C GLY A 250 -17.95 -5.56 -10.52
N LYS A 251 -18.17 -6.19 -9.38
CA LYS A 251 -18.72 -5.58 -8.16
C LYS A 251 -17.60 -4.98 -7.30
N ASP A 252 -16.90 -3.99 -7.85
CA ASP A 252 -15.71 -3.41 -7.19
C ASP A 252 -16.06 -2.67 -5.90
N TYR A 253 -17.24 -2.01 -5.87
CA TYR A 253 -17.73 -1.32 -4.68
C TYR A 253 -18.04 -2.32 -3.55
N GLU A 254 -18.78 -3.37 -3.85
CA GLU A 254 -19.11 -4.42 -2.87
C GLU A 254 -17.85 -5.16 -2.39
N ALA A 255 -16.87 -5.36 -3.27
CA ALA A 255 -15.57 -5.92 -2.89
C ALA A 255 -14.81 -5.01 -1.91
N MET A 256 -14.87 -3.68 -2.12
CA MET A 256 -14.29 -2.70 -1.19
C MET A 256 -15.04 -2.69 0.15
N MET A 257 -16.37 -2.71 0.13
CA MET A 257 -17.17 -2.77 1.35
C MET A 257 -16.94 -4.09 2.11
N TYR A 258 -16.82 -5.21 1.40
CA TYR A 258 -16.43 -6.48 2.01
C TYR A 258 -15.02 -6.44 2.63
N TYR A 259 -14.05 -5.78 1.99
CA TYR A 259 -12.73 -5.55 2.62
C TYR A 259 -12.90 -4.76 3.93
N ARG A 260 -13.64 -3.65 3.90
CA ARG A 260 -13.87 -2.81 5.08
C ARG A 260 -14.63 -3.51 6.20
N SER A 261 -15.50 -4.48 5.88
CA SER A 261 -16.23 -5.26 6.91
C SER A 261 -15.32 -6.09 7.83
N LYS A 262 -14.06 -6.31 7.42
CA LYS A 262 -13.04 -7.00 8.24
C LYS A 262 -12.43 -6.11 9.32
N SER A 263 -12.71 -4.80 9.30
CA SER A 263 -12.24 -3.85 10.31
C SER A 263 -12.91 -4.11 11.66
N ASP A 264 -12.15 -3.94 12.74
CA ASP A 264 -12.66 -3.96 14.12
C ASP A 264 -13.43 -2.68 14.49
N GLY A 265 -13.48 -1.67 13.59
CA GLY A 265 -14.14 -0.38 13.82
C GLY A 265 -13.51 0.49 14.90
N ASN A 266 -12.40 0.07 15.47
CA ASN A 266 -11.74 0.77 16.57
C ASN A 266 -10.54 1.59 16.06
N PHE A 267 -10.65 2.90 16.03
CA PHE A 267 -9.56 3.80 15.61
C PHE A 267 -8.31 3.72 16.49
N ARG A 268 -8.44 3.24 17.73
CA ARG A 268 -7.32 3.10 18.69
C ARG A 268 -6.61 1.76 18.59
N SER A 269 -7.15 0.81 17.83
CA SER A 269 -6.59 -0.52 17.67
C SER A 269 -5.42 -0.53 16.67
N GLU A 270 -4.35 -1.24 17.01
CA GLU A 270 -3.23 -1.50 16.09
C GLU A 270 -3.57 -2.49 14.96
N ASN A 271 -4.72 -3.17 15.04
CA ASN A 271 -5.21 -4.00 13.97
C ASN A 271 -5.67 -3.14 12.79
N MET A 272 -5.01 -3.31 11.64
CA MET A 272 -5.30 -2.57 10.41
C MET A 272 -6.06 -3.40 9.37
N ASP A 273 -6.52 -4.61 9.73
CA ASP A 273 -7.31 -5.44 8.81
C ASP A 273 -8.61 -4.73 8.44
N GLY A 274 -8.88 -4.58 7.15
CA GLY A 274 -10.06 -3.89 6.64
C GLY A 274 -10.08 -2.37 6.82
N LYS A 275 -9.07 -1.78 7.45
CA LYS A 275 -8.97 -0.33 7.62
C LYS A 275 -8.36 0.34 6.41
N THR A 276 -8.85 1.54 6.14
CA THR A 276 -8.35 2.41 5.08
C THR A 276 -7.05 3.11 5.49
N VAL A 277 -6.36 3.66 4.50
CA VAL A 277 -5.18 4.49 4.76
C VAL A 277 -5.51 5.74 5.58
N PHE A 278 -6.75 6.25 5.49
CA PHE A 278 -7.25 7.30 6.37
C PHE A 278 -7.25 6.86 7.84
N GLU A 279 -7.83 5.69 8.13
CA GLU A 279 -7.89 5.10 9.48
C GLU A 279 -6.50 4.79 10.02
N HIS A 280 -5.60 4.27 9.17
CA HIS A 280 -4.21 4.02 9.58
C HIS A 280 -3.47 5.34 9.89
N THR A 281 -3.73 6.41 9.13
CA THR A 281 -3.16 7.73 9.42
C THR A 281 -3.71 8.30 10.72
N LEU A 282 -5.02 8.14 10.96
CA LEU A 282 -5.68 8.56 12.19
C LEU A 282 -5.14 7.79 13.40
N TYR A 283 -4.94 6.47 13.29
CA TYR A 283 -4.30 5.67 14.32
C TYR A 283 -2.90 6.21 14.69
N LYS A 284 -2.08 6.54 13.69
CA LYS A 284 -0.76 7.12 13.94
C LYS A 284 -0.82 8.54 14.52
N ALA A 285 -1.86 9.29 14.20
CA ALA A 285 -2.12 10.57 14.83
C ALA A 285 -2.49 10.41 16.33
N LEU A 286 -3.28 9.38 16.67
CA LEU A 286 -3.59 9.03 18.07
C LEU A 286 -2.34 8.62 18.87
N LEU A 287 -1.35 8.01 18.22
CA LEU A 287 -0.04 7.75 18.83
C LEU A 287 0.83 9.01 18.95
N GLY A 288 0.38 10.14 18.44
CA GLY A 288 1.14 11.39 18.40
C GLY A 288 2.35 11.34 17.47
N GLU A 289 2.37 10.40 16.51
CA GLU A 289 3.45 10.28 15.53
C GLU A 289 3.30 11.23 14.36
N VAL A 290 2.07 11.44 13.88
CA VAL A 290 1.76 12.27 12.71
C VAL A 290 0.71 13.33 13.05
N ASP A 291 0.66 14.38 12.25
CA ASP A 291 -0.36 15.42 12.36
C ASP A 291 -1.69 14.89 11.80
N PRO A 292 -2.82 14.99 12.52
CA PRO A 292 -4.11 14.46 12.06
C PRO A 292 -4.59 15.08 10.74
N ARG A 293 -4.16 16.30 10.40
CA ARG A 293 -4.46 16.94 9.11
C ARG A 293 -3.96 16.12 7.90
N HIS A 294 -2.99 15.21 8.10
CA HIS A 294 -2.54 14.31 7.02
C HIS A 294 -3.58 13.29 6.61
N CYS A 295 -4.62 13.02 7.41
CA CYS A 295 -5.76 12.17 7.03
C CYS A 295 -6.49 12.73 5.81
N GLU A 296 -6.63 14.06 5.70
CA GLU A 296 -7.33 14.75 4.61
C GLU A 296 -6.69 14.59 3.24
N ARG A 297 -5.45 14.06 3.18
CA ARG A 297 -4.82 13.65 1.91
C ARG A 297 -5.48 12.43 1.28
N PHE A 298 -6.22 11.67 2.07
CA PHE A 298 -6.80 10.38 1.67
C PHE A 298 -8.32 10.44 1.62
N ASP A 299 -8.93 11.11 2.60
CA ASP A 299 -10.37 11.40 2.63
C ASP A 299 -10.64 12.59 3.56
N SER A 300 -11.79 13.24 3.39
CA SER A 300 -12.24 14.31 4.27
C SER A 300 -12.84 13.76 5.55
N PHE A 301 -12.52 14.37 6.70
CA PHE A 301 -13.15 14.02 7.97
C PHE A 301 -14.68 14.11 7.93
N ASP A 302 -15.24 15.03 7.16
CA ASP A 302 -16.69 15.21 7.05
C ASP A 302 -17.37 14.13 6.23
N ARG A 303 -16.71 13.63 5.20
CA ARG A 303 -17.24 12.63 4.25
C ARG A 303 -16.88 11.20 4.60
N PHE A 304 -15.83 11.02 5.37
CA PHE A 304 -15.36 9.67 5.71
C PHE A 304 -16.50 8.83 6.31
N GLU A 305 -16.78 7.69 5.70
CA GLU A 305 -17.83 6.78 6.13
C GLU A 305 -17.35 5.92 7.30
N ILE A 306 -17.88 6.22 8.50
CA ILE A 306 -17.63 5.44 9.71
C ILE A 306 -18.60 4.26 9.70
N MET A 307 -18.10 3.06 9.46
CA MET A 307 -18.91 1.85 9.45
C MET A 307 -19.23 1.41 10.89
N ASN A 308 -20.51 1.33 11.21
CA ASN A 308 -20.99 0.76 12.46
C ASN A 308 -21.05 -0.79 12.41
N ASP A 309 -21.41 -1.45 13.51
CA ASP A 309 -21.48 -2.91 13.59
C ASP A 309 -22.53 -3.51 12.63
N ALA A 310 -23.66 -2.82 12.44
CA ALA A 310 -24.70 -3.26 11.52
C ALA A 310 -24.22 -3.19 10.06
N ASP A 311 -23.58 -2.08 9.65
CA ASP A 311 -23.02 -1.91 8.33
C ASP A 311 -21.98 -2.99 8.03
N ARG A 312 -21.10 -3.30 9.00
CA ARG A 312 -20.10 -4.38 8.86
C ARG A 312 -20.74 -5.75 8.70
N ALA A 313 -21.79 -6.04 9.47
CA ALA A 313 -22.50 -7.31 9.37
C ALA A 313 -23.23 -7.45 8.03
N GLU A 314 -23.88 -6.40 7.53
CA GLU A 314 -24.54 -6.39 6.23
C GLU A 314 -23.55 -6.62 5.10
N THR A 315 -22.45 -5.86 5.07
CA THR A 315 -21.44 -5.97 4.01
C THR A 315 -20.67 -7.29 4.07
N ALA A 316 -20.52 -7.89 5.25
CA ALA A 316 -19.97 -9.24 5.38
C ALA A 316 -20.87 -10.31 4.72
N CYS A 317 -22.14 -10.02 4.50
CA CYS A 317 -23.11 -10.94 3.87
C CYS A 317 -23.20 -10.80 2.34
N TYR A 318 -22.47 -9.89 1.68
CA TYR A 318 -22.47 -9.82 0.21
C TYR A 318 -22.10 -11.17 -0.40
N THR A 319 -23.02 -11.73 -1.15
CA THR A 319 -22.90 -13.05 -1.79
C THR A 319 -22.48 -12.92 -3.26
#